data_aba6b981ad871c2a4ea6ace018295a24
#
_entry.id   aba6b981ad871c2a4ea6ace018295a24
#
_cell.length_a   1.000
_cell.length_b   1.000
_cell.length_c   1.000
_cell.angle_alpha   90.00
_cell.angle_beta   90.00
_cell.angle_gamma   90.00
#
_symmetry.space_group_name_H-M   'P 1'
#
loop_
_entity.id
_entity.type
_entity.pdbx_description
1 polymer ?
#
loop_
_entity_poly.entity_id
_entity_poly.type
_entity_poly.pdbx_seq_one_letter_code
_entity_poly.pdbx_strand_id
1 'polypeptide(L)'
;MAEPKQDEYKVSWKGWLSLILLIVSFSGIFTKAAGPWRALDFQVLTGQFGQVAKGVFFTGKGGVGAREGFMFALTLFPTLMFALGCINVAESMGALRAAEKLFRPILRPFMGIPGATGLAFVSSFTSSDVGAVMTKGLAEEKMMTDDERTVFVAYQYAGSAVVTNTFGTGAALLPISVLPVGVIIGIIFIVKVIGANIVRFYLKWHAAKNRNQGGAVNG
;
A
#
# COMPACT_ATOMS: atom_id res chain seq x y z
N MET A 1 -57.55 -1.94 -12.93
CA MET A 1 -56.13 -1.73 -12.66
C MET A 1 -55.75 -2.74 -11.62
N ALA A 2 -54.93 -3.74 -11.99
CA ALA A 2 -54.48 -4.74 -11.03
C ALA A 2 -53.31 -4.15 -10.25
N GLU A 3 -53.39 -4.17 -8.91
CA GLU A 3 -52.25 -3.84 -8.04
C GLU A 3 -51.07 -4.75 -8.32
N PRO A 4 -49.83 -4.24 -8.39
CA PRO A 4 -48.67 -5.08 -8.55
C PRO A 4 -48.54 -5.96 -7.31
N LYS A 5 -48.49 -7.29 -7.50
CA LYS A 5 -48.12 -8.23 -6.43
C LYS A 5 -46.82 -7.80 -5.81
N GLN A 6 -46.87 -7.38 -4.54
CA GLN A 6 -45.65 -7.26 -3.72
C GLN A 6 -45.00 -8.64 -3.68
N ASP A 7 -43.87 -8.79 -4.36
CA ASP A 7 -43.01 -9.97 -4.21
C ASP A 7 -42.66 -10.08 -2.71
N GLU A 8 -43.08 -11.15 -2.09
CA GLU A 8 -42.83 -11.45 -0.68
C GLU A 8 -41.31 -11.69 -0.52
N TYR A 9 -40.60 -10.62 -0.19
CA TYR A 9 -39.14 -10.62 -0.01
C TYR A 9 -38.81 -11.53 1.16
N LYS A 10 -38.35 -12.75 0.90
CA LYS A 10 -37.84 -13.66 1.95
C LYS A 10 -36.55 -13.11 2.53
N VAL A 11 -36.66 -12.44 3.65
CA VAL A 11 -35.50 -11.92 4.37
C VAL A 11 -34.67 -13.08 4.93
N SER A 12 -33.40 -13.15 4.56
CA SER A 12 -32.46 -14.13 5.08
C SER A 12 -32.25 -13.93 6.60
N TRP A 13 -31.95 -14.99 7.34
CA TRP A 13 -31.58 -14.91 8.75
C TRP A 13 -30.40 -13.94 9.01
N LYS A 14 -29.47 -13.81 8.05
CA LYS A 14 -28.37 -12.83 8.10
C LYS A 14 -28.88 -11.39 8.08
N GLY A 15 -29.96 -11.12 7.34
CA GLY A 15 -30.60 -9.81 7.32
C GLY A 15 -31.21 -9.45 8.69
N TRP A 16 -31.87 -10.40 9.33
CA TRP A 16 -32.42 -10.22 10.69
C TRP A 16 -31.29 -10.00 11.71
N LEU A 17 -30.23 -10.79 11.66
CA LEU A 17 -29.07 -10.62 12.53
C LEU A 17 -28.43 -9.24 12.36
N SER A 18 -28.23 -8.81 11.12
CA SER A 18 -27.69 -7.47 10.79
C SER A 18 -28.57 -6.35 11.33
N LEU A 19 -29.89 -6.48 11.19
CA LEU A 19 -30.83 -5.51 11.72
C LEU A 19 -30.76 -5.43 13.25
N ILE A 20 -30.73 -6.57 13.93
CA ILE A 20 -30.61 -6.62 15.40
C ILE A 20 -29.31 -5.98 15.87
N LEU A 21 -28.18 -6.29 15.22
CA LEU A 21 -26.88 -5.69 15.54
C LEU A 21 -26.92 -4.18 15.37
N LEU A 22 -27.56 -3.69 14.29
CA LEU A 22 -27.69 -2.26 14.01
C LEU A 22 -28.56 -1.58 15.09
N ILE A 23 -29.70 -2.14 15.44
CA ILE A 23 -30.57 -1.62 16.50
C ILE A 23 -29.84 -1.58 17.84
N VAL A 24 -29.12 -2.64 18.18
CA VAL A 24 -28.32 -2.74 19.42
C VAL A 24 -27.22 -1.69 19.43
N SER A 25 -26.53 -1.50 18.31
CA SER A 25 -25.45 -0.49 18.18
C SER A 25 -25.96 0.94 18.39
N PHE A 26 -27.15 1.25 17.89
CA PHE A 26 -27.76 2.60 18.05
C PHE A 26 -28.54 2.77 19.36
N SER A 27 -28.81 1.70 20.11
CA SER A 27 -29.62 1.73 21.33
C SER A 27 -29.00 2.46 22.51
N GLY A 28 -27.65 2.63 22.52
CA GLY A 28 -26.91 3.20 23.64
C GLY A 28 -26.77 2.25 24.86
N ILE A 29 -27.22 1.00 24.76
CA ILE A 29 -27.15 0.03 25.87
C ILE A 29 -25.71 -0.19 26.33
N PHE A 30 -24.75 -0.18 25.40
CA PHE A 30 -23.36 -0.44 25.69
C PHE A 30 -22.53 0.81 25.99
N THR A 31 -23.11 2.00 26.03
CA THR A 31 -22.39 3.25 26.32
C THR A 31 -21.64 3.20 27.64
N LYS A 32 -22.21 2.56 28.67
CA LYS A 32 -21.62 2.41 30.00
C LYS A 32 -21.05 1.02 30.27
N ALA A 33 -21.01 0.13 29.27
CA ALA A 33 -20.51 -1.22 29.43
C ALA A 33 -18.99 -1.20 29.72
N ALA A 34 -18.51 -2.20 30.45
CA ALA A 34 -17.07 -2.37 30.69
C ALA A 34 -16.44 -3.26 29.59
N GLY A 35 -15.17 -2.99 29.24
CA GLY A 35 -14.40 -3.82 28.34
C GLY A 35 -14.78 -3.69 26.85
N PRO A 36 -14.54 -4.74 26.03
CA PRO A 36 -14.67 -4.68 24.59
C PRO A 36 -16.10 -4.46 24.08
N TRP A 37 -17.12 -4.73 24.90
CA TRP A 37 -18.53 -4.53 24.55
C TRP A 37 -18.88 -3.08 24.22
N ARG A 38 -18.12 -2.13 24.74
CA ARG A 38 -18.27 -0.69 24.39
C ARG A 38 -18.08 -0.43 22.90
N ALA A 39 -17.29 -1.24 22.21
CA ALA A 39 -17.08 -1.12 20.77
C ALA A 39 -18.33 -1.44 19.93
N LEU A 40 -19.38 -2.00 20.54
CA LEU A 40 -20.67 -2.22 19.86
C LEU A 40 -21.58 -0.98 19.88
N ASP A 41 -21.21 0.05 20.61
CA ASP A 41 -22.02 1.28 20.72
C ASP A 41 -21.57 2.34 19.73
N PHE A 42 -22.52 2.82 18.93
CA PHE A 42 -22.24 3.83 17.90
C PHE A 42 -21.72 5.15 18.47
N GLN A 43 -22.21 5.58 19.63
CA GLN A 43 -21.74 6.83 20.25
C GLN A 43 -20.30 6.70 20.73
N VAL A 44 -19.94 5.52 21.26
CA VAL A 44 -18.57 5.23 21.68
C VAL A 44 -17.62 5.16 20.48
N LEU A 45 -18.03 4.52 19.39
CA LEU A 45 -17.27 4.48 18.13
C LEU A 45 -17.08 5.86 17.50
N THR A 46 -18.16 6.66 17.48
CA THR A 46 -18.09 8.03 16.98
C THR A 46 -17.13 8.88 17.82
N GLY A 47 -17.10 8.65 19.12
CA GLY A 47 -16.19 9.32 20.04
C GLY A 47 -16.45 10.82 20.15
N GLN A 48 -15.40 11.55 20.55
CA GLN A 48 -15.45 12.99 20.72
C GLN A 48 -14.15 13.65 20.28
N PHE A 49 -14.21 14.92 19.91
CA PHE A 49 -13.03 15.71 19.63
C PHE A 49 -12.23 15.96 20.90
N GLY A 50 -10.91 16.09 20.77
CA GLY A 50 -10.04 16.47 21.87
C GLY A 50 -10.27 17.90 22.35
N GLN A 51 -9.84 18.18 23.56
CA GLN A 51 -9.97 19.49 24.21
C GLN A 51 -8.82 20.41 23.83
N VAL A 52 -9.12 21.57 23.27
CA VAL A 52 -8.16 22.64 22.93
C VAL A 52 -7.92 23.56 24.13
N ALA A 53 -9.01 23.92 24.82
CA ALA A 53 -8.99 24.72 26.03
C ALA A 53 -10.12 24.24 26.95
N LYS A 54 -10.14 24.71 28.20
CA LYS A 54 -11.15 24.28 29.16
C LYS A 54 -12.57 24.54 28.59
N GLY A 55 -13.31 23.47 28.33
CA GLY A 55 -14.65 23.51 27.75
C GLY A 55 -14.73 23.62 26.22
N VAL A 56 -13.60 23.72 25.52
CA VAL A 56 -13.56 23.78 24.05
C VAL A 56 -13.03 22.50 23.47
N PHE A 57 -13.90 21.75 22.80
CA PHE A 57 -13.60 20.44 22.21
C PHE A 57 -13.49 20.55 20.69
N PHE A 58 -12.28 20.63 20.14
CA PHE A 58 -12.08 20.65 18.70
C PHE A 58 -10.92 19.77 18.25
N THR A 59 -9.67 20.22 18.29
CA THR A 59 -8.48 19.50 17.76
C THR A 59 -7.43 19.20 18.81
N GLY A 60 -7.75 19.33 20.10
CA GLY A 60 -6.81 19.14 21.20
C GLY A 60 -6.59 17.68 21.56
N LYS A 61 -5.71 17.46 22.56
CA LYS A 61 -5.45 16.13 23.10
C LYS A 61 -6.67 15.56 23.83
N GLY A 62 -6.82 14.22 23.79
CA GLY A 62 -7.87 13.51 24.52
C GLY A 62 -9.16 13.28 23.73
N GLY A 63 -9.13 13.45 22.41
CA GLY A 63 -10.19 12.97 21.53
C GLY A 63 -10.20 11.46 21.45
N VAL A 64 -11.34 10.89 21.05
CA VAL A 64 -11.50 9.44 20.89
C VAL A 64 -12.41 9.09 19.73
N GLY A 65 -12.26 7.89 19.19
CA GLY A 65 -13.13 7.33 18.16
C GLY A 65 -12.97 7.98 16.78
N ALA A 66 -13.99 7.87 15.96
CA ALA A 66 -13.97 8.32 14.56
C ALA A 66 -13.69 9.82 14.41
N ARG A 67 -14.18 10.65 15.32
CA ARG A 67 -13.95 12.11 15.30
C ARG A 67 -12.48 12.46 15.48
N GLU A 68 -11.80 11.82 16.41
CA GLU A 68 -10.36 12.01 16.60
C GLU A 68 -9.58 11.52 15.38
N GLY A 69 -9.94 10.35 14.83
CA GLY A 69 -9.35 9.83 13.60
C GLY A 69 -9.53 10.78 12.40
N PHE A 70 -10.69 11.40 12.25
CA PHE A 70 -10.94 12.39 11.20
C PHE A 70 -10.03 13.63 11.37
N MET A 71 -9.94 14.17 12.57
CA MET A 71 -9.08 15.32 12.85
C MET A 71 -7.61 14.99 12.66
N PHE A 72 -7.18 13.80 13.06
CA PHE A 72 -5.84 13.30 12.79
C PHE A 72 -5.55 13.24 11.29
N ALA A 73 -6.45 12.66 10.49
CA ALA A 73 -6.31 12.63 9.03
C ALA A 73 -6.21 14.03 8.43
N LEU A 74 -7.01 14.97 8.93
CA LEU A 74 -6.97 16.38 8.47
C LEU A 74 -5.62 17.04 8.75
N THR A 75 -4.97 16.74 9.87
CA THR A 75 -3.63 17.27 10.19
C THR A 75 -2.54 16.75 9.26
N LEU A 76 -2.74 15.58 8.64
CA LEU A 76 -1.79 15.00 7.68
C LEU A 76 -1.88 15.64 6.29
N PHE A 77 -3.03 16.23 5.95
CA PHE A 77 -3.32 16.73 4.61
C PHE A 77 -2.28 17.74 4.09
N PRO A 78 -1.86 18.78 4.86
CA PRO A 78 -0.88 19.75 4.40
C PRO A 78 0.47 19.10 4.06
N THR A 79 0.94 18.20 4.91
CA THR A 79 2.23 17.51 4.71
C THR A 79 2.18 16.61 3.47
N LEU A 80 1.09 15.90 3.27
CA LEU A 80 0.87 15.02 2.13
C LEU A 80 0.81 15.82 0.82
N MET A 81 0.02 16.88 0.79
CA MET A 81 -0.09 17.74 -0.41
C MET A 81 1.25 18.37 -0.76
N PHE A 82 1.99 18.86 0.23
CA PHE A 82 3.31 19.45 0.00
C PHE A 82 4.29 18.42 -0.52
N ALA A 83 4.37 17.24 0.07
CA ALA A 83 5.28 16.18 -0.36
C ALA A 83 4.99 15.71 -1.78
N LEU A 84 3.71 15.42 -2.09
CA LEU A 84 3.31 15.03 -3.45
C LEU A 84 3.51 16.16 -4.47
N GLY A 85 3.27 17.40 -4.08
CA GLY A 85 3.57 18.57 -4.91
C GLY A 85 5.05 18.68 -5.26
N CYS A 86 5.94 18.53 -4.28
CA CYS A 86 7.39 18.52 -4.51
C CYS A 86 7.82 17.38 -5.44
N ILE A 87 7.25 16.17 -5.26
CA ILE A 87 7.53 15.02 -6.11
C ILE A 87 7.09 15.31 -7.54
N ASN A 88 5.88 15.81 -7.76
CA ASN A 88 5.35 16.13 -9.09
C ASN A 88 6.21 17.20 -9.80
N VAL A 89 6.65 18.24 -9.07
CA VAL A 89 7.55 19.25 -9.61
C VAL A 89 8.89 18.63 -10.00
N ALA A 90 9.49 17.82 -9.14
CA ALA A 90 10.74 17.12 -9.43
C ALA A 90 10.63 16.20 -10.66
N GLU A 91 9.52 15.47 -10.80
CA GLU A 91 9.24 14.63 -11.97
C GLU A 91 9.12 15.46 -13.25
N SER A 92 8.40 16.58 -13.21
CA SER A 92 8.28 17.51 -14.35
C SER A 92 9.62 18.12 -14.77
N MET A 93 10.53 18.31 -13.83
CA MET A 93 11.91 18.77 -14.06
C MET A 93 12.85 17.66 -14.55
N GLY A 94 12.37 16.43 -14.71
CA GLY A 94 13.14 15.32 -15.26
C GLY A 94 13.85 14.45 -14.21
N ALA A 95 13.44 14.50 -12.95
CA ALA A 95 14.02 13.69 -11.87
C ALA A 95 13.99 12.19 -12.17
N LEU A 96 12.93 11.68 -12.84
CA LEU A 96 12.83 10.28 -13.26
C LEU A 96 13.95 9.89 -14.22
N ARG A 97 14.28 10.74 -15.20
CA ARG A 97 15.38 10.49 -16.16
C ARG A 97 16.74 10.53 -15.48
N ALA A 98 16.93 11.45 -14.54
CA ALA A 98 18.17 11.53 -13.77
C ALA A 98 18.35 10.27 -12.90
N ALA A 99 17.30 9.83 -12.24
CA ALA A 99 17.28 8.61 -11.44
C ALA A 99 17.49 7.36 -12.32
N GLU A 100 16.86 7.28 -13.49
CA GLU A 100 17.12 6.22 -14.47
C GLU A 100 18.60 6.11 -14.82
N LYS A 101 19.21 7.24 -15.19
CA LYS A 101 20.65 7.28 -15.53
C LYS A 101 21.53 6.82 -14.37
N LEU A 102 21.16 7.13 -13.14
CA LEU A 102 21.86 6.72 -11.94
C LEU A 102 21.73 5.22 -11.69
N PHE A 103 20.52 4.67 -11.80
CA PHE A 103 20.24 3.28 -11.46
C PHE A 103 20.60 2.30 -12.60
N ARG A 104 20.54 2.74 -13.85
CA ARG A 104 20.78 1.88 -15.03
C ARG A 104 22.03 1.01 -14.94
N PRO A 105 23.23 1.51 -14.55
CA PRO A 105 24.42 0.67 -14.43
C PRO A 105 24.38 -0.30 -13.24
N ILE A 106 23.57 0.01 -12.23
CA ILE A 106 23.51 -0.73 -10.97
C ILE A 106 22.53 -1.91 -11.06
N LEU A 107 21.51 -1.84 -11.92
CA LEU A 107 20.43 -2.83 -12.00
C LEU A 107 20.97 -4.24 -12.34
N ARG A 108 21.91 -4.35 -13.29
CA ARG A 108 22.42 -5.64 -13.71
C ARG A 108 23.26 -6.35 -12.63
N PRO A 109 24.23 -5.72 -11.96
CA PRO A 109 24.97 -6.37 -10.89
C PRO A 109 24.12 -6.66 -9.65
N PHE A 110 23.23 -5.73 -9.24
CA PHE A 110 22.47 -5.88 -8.00
C PHE A 110 21.26 -6.80 -8.11
N MET A 111 20.51 -6.74 -9.23
CA MET A 111 19.27 -7.49 -9.39
C MET A 111 19.31 -8.46 -10.57
N GLY A 112 20.30 -8.36 -11.45
CA GLY A 112 20.41 -9.19 -12.64
C GLY A 112 19.41 -8.85 -13.74
N ILE A 113 18.79 -7.67 -13.68
CA ILE A 113 17.86 -7.18 -14.69
C ILE A 113 18.56 -6.22 -15.67
N PRO A 114 18.12 -6.16 -16.94
CA PRO A 114 18.78 -5.32 -17.94
C PRO A 114 18.66 -3.83 -17.62
N GLY A 115 19.66 -3.05 -18.01
CA GLY A 115 19.63 -1.59 -17.80
C GLY A 115 18.48 -0.87 -18.53
N ALA A 116 17.90 -1.49 -19.57
CA ALA A 116 16.72 -0.98 -20.25
C ALA A 116 15.50 -0.86 -19.34
N THR A 117 15.44 -1.60 -18.25
CA THR A 117 14.37 -1.51 -17.24
C THR A 117 14.47 -0.28 -16.34
N GLY A 118 15.52 0.55 -16.49
CA GLY A 118 15.81 1.67 -15.60
C GLY A 118 14.66 2.64 -15.42
N LEU A 119 13.99 3.02 -16.51
CA LEU A 119 12.85 3.92 -16.44
C LEU A 119 11.64 3.25 -15.75
N ALA A 120 11.31 2.00 -16.09
CA ALA A 120 10.25 1.24 -15.43
C ALA A 120 10.54 1.05 -13.93
N PHE A 121 11.82 0.84 -13.58
CA PHE A 121 12.27 0.72 -12.20
C PHE A 121 12.00 1.99 -11.39
N VAL A 122 12.38 3.15 -11.92
CA VAL A 122 12.20 4.43 -11.22
C VAL A 122 10.72 4.84 -11.20
N SER A 123 9.99 4.65 -12.29
CA SER A 123 8.56 4.94 -12.34
C SER A 123 7.76 4.11 -11.34
N SER A 124 8.22 2.89 -11.02
CA SER A 124 7.59 2.06 -10.01
C SER A 124 7.70 2.61 -8.57
N PHE A 125 8.51 3.63 -8.33
CA PHE A 125 8.61 4.29 -7.01
C PHE A 125 7.41 5.19 -6.72
N THR A 126 6.84 5.79 -7.76
CA THR A 126 5.69 6.67 -7.67
C THR A 126 4.39 6.01 -8.12
N SER A 127 4.46 5.12 -9.11
CA SER A 127 3.29 4.41 -9.65
C SER A 127 3.64 2.96 -10.01
N SER A 128 3.03 2.02 -9.29
CA SER A 128 3.12 0.59 -9.61
C SER A 128 2.52 0.25 -10.96
N ASP A 129 1.43 0.90 -11.33
CA ASP A 129 0.70 0.62 -12.57
C ASP A 129 1.53 1.04 -13.80
N VAL A 130 2.13 2.24 -13.74
CA VAL A 130 3.05 2.70 -14.77
C VAL A 130 4.26 1.77 -14.89
N GLY A 131 4.86 1.40 -13.76
CA GLY A 131 5.96 0.45 -13.72
C GLY A 131 5.58 -0.91 -14.33
N ALA A 132 4.39 -1.44 -14.06
CA ALA A 132 3.91 -2.70 -14.58
C ALA A 132 3.67 -2.64 -16.09
N VAL A 133 3.01 -1.58 -16.60
CA VAL A 133 2.77 -1.37 -18.04
C VAL A 133 4.10 -1.30 -18.81
N MET A 134 5.06 -0.54 -18.29
CA MET A 134 6.39 -0.44 -18.90
C MET A 134 7.14 -1.78 -18.88
N THR A 135 7.03 -2.55 -17.79
CA THR A 135 7.62 -3.89 -17.70
C THR A 135 7.02 -4.84 -18.73
N LYS A 136 5.70 -4.78 -18.93
CA LYS A 136 5.01 -5.54 -19.95
C LYS A 136 5.52 -5.18 -21.35
N GLY A 137 5.62 -3.90 -21.68
CA GLY A 137 6.16 -3.44 -22.96
C GLY A 137 7.59 -3.94 -23.21
N LEU A 138 8.48 -3.84 -22.23
CA LEU A 138 9.86 -4.35 -22.33
C LEU A 138 9.92 -5.86 -22.57
N ALA A 139 9.00 -6.63 -21.98
CA ALA A 139 8.91 -8.07 -22.20
C ALA A 139 8.39 -8.41 -23.60
N GLU A 140 7.39 -7.69 -24.10
CA GLU A 140 6.84 -7.85 -25.46
C GLU A 140 7.88 -7.48 -26.53
N GLU A 141 8.69 -6.46 -26.29
CA GLU A 141 9.82 -6.06 -27.14
C GLU A 141 11.04 -6.96 -27.01
N LYS A 142 10.97 -8.03 -26.21
CA LYS A 142 12.08 -8.97 -25.94
C LYS A 142 13.35 -8.33 -25.39
N MET A 143 13.20 -7.18 -24.72
CA MET A 143 14.31 -6.46 -24.08
C MET A 143 14.69 -7.05 -22.71
N MET A 144 13.93 -8.03 -22.22
CA MET A 144 14.20 -8.79 -21.02
C MET A 144 13.70 -10.22 -21.16
N THR A 145 14.36 -11.14 -20.48
CA THR A 145 13.97 -12.56 -20.43
C THR A 145 12.84 -12.78 -19.42
N ASP A 146 12.15 -13.93 -19.49
CA ASP A 146 11.10 -14.29 -18.54
C ASP A 146 11.60 -14.37 -17.09
N ASP A 147 12.83 -14.88 -16.88
CA ASP A 147 13.45 -14.91 -15.55
C ASP A 147 13.73 -13.49 -15.03
N GLU A 148 14.29 -12.61 -15.87
CA GLU A 148 14.53 -11.22 -15.52
C GLU A 148 13.24 -10.50 -15.24
N ARG A 149 12.16 -10.76 -16.01
CA ARG A 149 10.81 -10.24 -15.76
C ARG A 149 10.29 -10.71 -14.41
N THR A 150 10.43 -11.99 -14.09
CA THR A 150 9.97 -12.55 -12.81
C THR A 150 10.68 -11.90 -11.63
N VAL A 151 12.00 -11.72 -11.69
CA VAL A 151 12.77 -11.01 -10.67
C VAL A 151 12.30 -9.56 -10.54
N PHE A 152 12.06 -8.88 -11.66
CA PHE A 152 11.65 -7.49 -11.66
C PHE A 152 10.23 -7.30 -11.13
N VAL A 153 9.30 -8.17 -11.50
CA VAL A 153 7.93 -8.16 -10.98
C VAL A 153 7.92 -8.43 -9.47
N ALA A 154 8.75 -9.37 -8.98
CA ALA A 154 8.89 -9.60 -7.55
C ALA A 154 9.38 -8.34 -6.81
N TYR A 155 10.34 -7.61 -7.37
CA TYR A 155 10.78 -6.32 -6.84
C TYR A 155 9.64 -5.30 -6.82
N GLN A 156 8.88 -5.16 -7.92
CA GLN A 156 7.79 -4.20 -8.01
C GLN A 156 6.68 -4.51 -7.02
N TYR A 157 6.30 -5.78 -6.89
CA TYR A 157 5.20 -6.23 -6.04
C TYR A 157 5.53 -6.12 -4.54
N ALA A 158 6.77 -6.35 -4.14
CA ALA A 158 7.23 -6.28 -2.75
C ALA A 158 7.23 -4.83 -2.20
N GLY A 159 6.11 -4.15 -2.19
CA GLY A 159 5.96 -2.75 -1.78
C GLY A 159 5.98 -1.82 -2.99
N SER A 160 4.94 -1.87 -3.80
CA SER A 160 4.74 -1.01 -4.96
C SER A 160 4.61 0.47 -4.56
N ALA A 161 4.97 1.37 -5.47
CA ALA A 161 4.83 2.82 -5.30
C ALA A 161 5.37 3.32 -3.93
N VAL A 162 6.62 2.97 -3.60
CA VAL A 162 7.23 3.21 -2.28
C VAL A 162 7.06 4.66 -1.85
N VAL A 163 7.32 5.61 -2.74
CA VAL A 163 7.23 7.04 -2.45
C VAL A 163 5.78 7.43 -2.20
N THR A 164 4.88 7.11 -3.11
CA THR A 164 3.45 7.45 -3.00
C THR A 164 2.81 6.76 -1.80
N ASN A 165 3.15 5.50 -1.52
CA ASN A 165 2.61 4.79 -0.36
C ASN A 165 3.17 5.30 0.96
N THR A 166 4.45 5.71 1.01
CA THR A 166 5.03 6.29 2.23
C THR A 166 4.37 7.61 2.58
N PHE A 167 4.16 8.49 1.60
CA PHE A 167 3.51 9.78 1.81
C PHE A 167 1.97 9.73 1.72
N GLY A 168 1.39 8.68 1.16
CA GLY A 168 -0.05 8.43 1.13
C GLY A 168 -0.51 7.65 2.36
N THR A 169 -0.67 6.35 2.21
CA THR A 169 -1.18 5.48 3.29
C THR A 169 -0.27 5.43 4.52
N GLY A 170 1.04 5.55 4.32
CA GLY A 170 2.04 5.59 5.39
C GLY A 170 2.12 6.94 6.11
N ALA A 171 1.54 8.00 5.56
CA ALA A 171 1.63 9.36 6.13
C ALA A 171 1.10 9.42 7.57
N ALA A 172 0.10 8.61 7.91
CA ALA A 172 -0.44 8.49 9.25
C ALA A 172 0.58 8.05 10.30
N LEU A 173 1.61 7.33 9.90
CA LEU A 173 2.66 6.83 10.79
C LEU A 173 3.85 7.79 10.92
N LEU A 174 4.00 8.76 10.02
CA LEU A 174 5.14 9.67 10.02
C LEU A 174 5.27 10.49 11.32
N PRO A 175 4.18 11.02 11.91
CA PRO A 175 4.27 11.81 13.14
C PRO A 175 4.73 11.03 14.38
N ILE A 176 4.53 9.70 14.38
CA ILE A 176 4.92 8.81 15.48
C ILE A 176 6.20 8.02 15.17
N SER A 177 6.74 8.17 13.97
CA SER A 177 7.96 7.48 13.56
C SER A 177 9.18 8.11 14.22
N VAL A 178 10.04 7.27 14.79
CA VAL A 178 11.34 7.68 15.34
C VAL A 178 12.42 7.80 14.27
N LEU A 179 12.16 7.32 13.06
CA LEU A 179 13.11 7.34 11.94
C LEU A 179 12.75 8.45 10.95
N PRO A 180 13.74 9.16 10.39
CA PRO A 180 13.51 10.07 9.27
C PRO A 180 12.93 9.33 8.05
N VAL A 181 12.05 9.99 7.31
CA VAL A 181 11.37 9.41 6.13
C VAL A 181 12.35 8.82 5.11
N GLY A 182 13.45 9.51 4.85
CA GLY A 182 14.48 9.01 3.93
C GLY A 182 15.08 7.68 4.35
N VAL A 183 15.27 7.47 5.66
CA VAL A 183 15.75 6.19 6.20
C VAL A 183 14.72 5.10 6.03
N ILE A 184 13.43 5.41 6.27
CA ILE A 184 12.33 4.46 6.05
C ILE A 184 12.29 4.00 4.59
N ILE A 185 12.32 4.94 3.64
CA ILE A 185 12.36 4.64 2.21
C ILE A 185 13.58 3.81 1.85
N GLY A 186 14.75 4.13 2.41
CA GLY A 186 15.98 3.37 2.22
C GLY A 186 15.87 1.92 2.71
N ILE A 187 15.31 1.70 3.88
CA ILE A 187 15.08 0.35 4.43
C ILE A 187 14.12 -0.44 3.53
N ILE A 188 13.00 0.17 3.12
CA ILE A 188 12.05 -0.48 2.22
C ILE A 188 12.73 -0.86 0.90
N PHE A 189 13.56 0.02 0.34
CA PHE A 189 14.31 -0.23 -0.87
C PHE A 189 15.26 -1.43 -0.72
N ILE A 190 16.02 -1.50 0.37
CA ILE A 190 16.94 -2.61 0.66
C ILE A 190 16.16 -3.92 0.76
N VAL A 191 15.04 -3.95 1.50
CA VAL A 191 14.21 -5.14 1.64
C VAL A 191 13.66 -5.61 0.28
N LYS A 192 13.24 -4.68 -0.58
CA LYS A 192 12.77 -4.99 -1.94
C LYS A 192 13.88 -5.63 -2.79
N VAL A 193 15.09 -5.09 -2.73
CA VAL A 193 16.26 -5.64 -3.45
C VAL A 193 16.62 -7.02 -2.93
N ILE A 194 16.59 -7.24 -1.63
CA ILE A 194 16.81 -8.56 -1.02
C ILE A 194 15.75 -9.55 -1.51
N GLY A 195 14.47 -9.18 -1.47
CA GLY A 195 13.36 -10.02 -1.94
C GLY A 195 13.52 -10.42 -3.41
N ALA A 196 13.85 -9.48 -4.28
CA ALA A 196 14.12 -9.76 -5.69
C ALA A 196 15.31 -10.72 -5.88
N ASN A 197 16.38 -10.58 -5.10
CA ASN A 197 17.54 -11.47 -5.17
C ASN A 197 17.23 -12.88 -4.64
N ILE A 198 16.35 -13.03 -3.65
CA ILE A 198 15.87 -14.34 -3.22
C ILE A 198 15.17 -15.05 -4.38
N VAL A 199 14.28 -14.38 -5.10
CA VAL A 199 13.62 -14.94 -6.29
C VAL A 199 14.63 -15.27 -7.38
N ARG A 200 15.57 -14.36 -7.65
CA ARG A 200 16.67 -14.60 -8.61
C ARG A 200 17.49 -15.85 -8.27
N PHE A 201 17.83 -16.03 -7.00
CA PHE A 201 18.57 -17.20 -6.54
C PHE A 201 17.74 -18.48 -6.70
N TYR A 202 16.46 -18.43 -6.34
CA TYR A 202 15.56 -19.56 -6.50
C TYR A 202 15.43 -20.00 -7.97
N LEU A 203 15.25 -19.06 -8.90
CA LEU A 203 15.18 -19.37 -10.33
C LEU A 203 16.45 -20.02 -10.84
N LYS A 204 17.63 -19.51 -10.47
CA LYS A 204 18.92 -20.10 -10.84
C LYS A 204 19.10 -21.51 -10.28
N TRP A 205 18.73 -21.71 -9.03
CA TRP A 205 18.81 -23.02 -8.39
C TRP A 205 17.90 -24.04 -9.06
N HIS A 206 16.65 -23.63 -9.36
CA HIS A 206 15.69 -24.49 -10.04
C HIS A 206 16.13 -24.85 -11.46
N ALA A 207 16.65 -23.90 -12.21
CA ALA A 207 17.20 -24.14 -13.55
C ALA A 207 18.40 -25.09 -13.53
N ALA A 208 19.29 -24.96 -12.55
CA ALA A 208 20.43 -25.85 -12.37
C ALA A 208 19.97 -27.30 -12.04
N LYS A 209 18.98 -27.45 -11.18
CA LYS A 209 18.40 -28.75 -10.81
C LYS A 209 17.77 -29.45 -12.02
N ASN A 210 17.01 -28.73 -12.83
CA ASN A 210 16.36 -29.30 -14.03
C ASN A 210 17.39 -29.72 -15.09
N ARG A 211 18.48 -28.97 -15.23
CA ARG A 211 19.59 -29.35 -16.17
C ARG A 211 20.24 -30.64 -15.74
N ASN A 212 20.47 -30.85 -14.45
CA ASN A 212 21.07 -32.08 -13.93
C ASN A 212 20.12 -33.30 -14.07
N GLN A 213 18.81 -33.11 -14.00
CA GLN A 213 17.84 -34.19 -14.21
C GLN A 213 17.67 -34.55 -15.71
N GLY A 214 17.70 -33.54 -16.61
CA GLY A 214 17.64 -33.80 -18.07
C GLY A 214 18.89 -34.44 -18.63
N GLY A 215 20.05 -34.26 -18.03
CA GLY A 215 21.30 -34.94 -18.42
C GLY A 215 21.40 -36.42 -18.00
N ALA A 216 20.59 -36.83 -17.01
CA ALA A 216 20.57 -38.21 -16.51
C ALA A 216 19.64 -39.15 -17.32
N VAL A 217 18.80 -38.59 -18.24
CA VAL A 217 17.85 -39.37 -19.07
C VAL A 217 18.41 -39.70 -20.46
N ASN A 218 19.51 -39.06 -20.88
CA ASN A 218 20.13 -39.23 -22.21
C ASN A 218 21.60 -39.80 -22.15
N GLY A 219 21.95 -40.45 -21.08
CA GLY A 219 23.19 -41.24 -20.89
C GLY A 219 22.85 -42.74 -20.62
#